data_360448764d06eea743978284674628b6
#
_entry.id   360448764d06eea743978284674628b6
#
_cell.length_a   1.000
_cell.length_b   1.000
_cell.length_c   1.000
_cell.angle_alpha   90.00
_cell.angle_beta   90.00
_cell.angle_gamma   90.00
#
_symmetry.space_group_name_H-M   'P 1'
#
loop_
_entity.id
_entity.type
_entity.pdbx_description
1 polymer ?
#
loop_
_entity_poly.entity_id
_entity_poly.type
_entity_poly.pdbx_seq_one_letter_code
_entity_poly.pdbx_strand_id
1 'polypeptide(L)'
;MKALRRLDAKEHRGKTPLLVAVTARQAAIVHDLIQAGADVNAVDNKGQSALHLAATYGYTQVLQVILSLGFPLDLEMKDFEGHTPLHCAVLAHNTLLREQGRQAVSQEQHRELQQQSRELESCIHLLVQTGASIYSRDVKSNKTVLHYTVQDGNVSLLRYFLELNAFMSKDFVNSKAHGNTALHMAAALPGDKNQEEIIQLLLEHGADPSIRNLDNDQPIHMAPAGKAGEQVRNLLKKGKVTPAFNSCHRNARS
;
A
#
# COMPACT_ATOMS: atom_id res chain seq x y z
N MET A 1 -6.05 7.31 -39.53
CA MET A 1 -4.95 6.49 -38.97
C MET A 1 -3.63 7.24 -38.73
N LYS A 2 -3.19 8.24 -39.52
CA LYS A 2 -1.93 9.00 -39.25
C LYS A 2 -1.99 9.89 -38.00
N ALA A 3 -3.13 10.43 -37.60
CA ALA A 3 -3.28 11.29 -36.43
C ALA A 3 -3.18 10.49 -35.10
N LEU A 4 -3.74 9.29 -35.02
CA LEU A 4 -3.69 8.41 -33.85
C LEU A 4 -2.26 7.97 -33.48
N ARG A 5 -1.38 7.77 -34.47
CA ARG A 5 0.03 7.42 -34.24
C ARG A 5 0.85 8.52 -33.55
N ARG A 6 0.38 9.78 -33.54
CA ARG A 6 1.05 10.89 -32.85
C ARG A 6 0.67 11.01 -31.40
N LEU A 7 -0.50 10.50 -30.97
CA LEU A 7 -0.97 10.54 -29.60
C LEU A 7 -0.17 9.64 -28.66
N ASP A 8 0.39 8.54 -29.20
CA ASP A 8 1.19 7.58 -28.43
C ASP A 8 2.68 7.59 -28.82
N ALA A 9 3.13 8.64 -29.50
CA ALA A 9 4.55 8.82 -29.81
C ALA A 9 5.34 9.02 -28.52
N LYS A 10 6.38 8.20 -28.33
CA LYS A 10 7.21 8.26 -27.14
C LYS A 10 8.35 9.26 -27.31
N GLU A 11 8.54 10.10 -26.30
CA GLU A 11 9.70 10.98 -26.18
C GLU A 11 10.96 10.22 -25.72
N HIS A 12 12.07 10.96 -25.50
CA HIS A 12 13.37 10.42 -25.13
C HIS A 12 13.39 9.53 -23.87
N ARG A 13 12.47 9.74 -22.90
CA ARG A 13 12.29 8.91 -21.71
C ARG A 13 11.20 7.85 -21.85
N GLY A 14 10.73 7.60 -23.07
CA GLY A 14 9.67 6.65 -23.34
C GLY A 14 8.29 7.11 -22.92
N LYS A 15 8.11 8.37 -22.54
CA LYS A 15 6.81 8.91 -22.14
C LYS A 15 6.00 9.30 -23.37
N THR A 16 4.72 8.90 -23.38
CA THR A 16 3.73 9.40 -24.32
C THR A 16 3.26 10.81 -23.90
N PRO A 17 2.60 11.58 -24.77
CA PRO A 17 1.98 12.86 -24.40
C PRO A 17 1.06 12.75 -23.18
N LEU A 18 0.33 11.63 -23.03
CA LEU A 18 -0.50 11.35 -21.86
C LEU A 18 0.36 11.27 -20.58
N LEU A 19 1.44 10.51 -20.58
CA LEU A 19 2.32 10.36 -19.41
C LEU A 19 3.03 11.67 -19.05
N VAL A 20 3.35 12.50 -20.06
CA VAL A 20 3.87 13.86 -19.82
C VAL A 20 2.82 14.74 -19.14
N ALA A 21 1.58 14.76 -19.64
CA ALA A 21 0.48 15.53 -19.05
C ALA A 21 0.18 15.08 -17.59
N VAL A 22 0.22 13.78 -17.31
CA VAL A 22 0.09 13.23 -15.95
C VAL A 22 1.21 13.74 -15.04
N THR A 23 2.48 13.66 -15.49
CA THR A 23 3.63 14.14 -14.71
C THR A 23 3.59 15.65 -14.46
N ALA A 24 3.02 16.41 -15.40
CA ALA A 24 2.81 17.85 -15.28
C ALA A 24 1.55 18.22 -14.46
N ARG A 25 0.84 17.24 -13.88
CA ARG A 25 -0.40 17.42 -13.10
C ARG A 25 -1.51 18.16 -13.86
N GLN A 26 -1.59 17.97 -15.19
CA GLN A 26 -2.53 18.66 -16.08
C GLN A 26 -3.79 17.82 -16.34
N ALA A 27 -4.70 17.77 -15.36
CA ALA A 27 -5.88 16.91 -15.39
C ALA A 27 -6.79 17.16 -16.61
N ALA A 28 -6.95 18.42 -17.06
CA ALA A 28 -7.73 18.76 -18.24
C ALA A 28 -7.07 18.21 -19.53
N ILE A 29 -5.76 18.33 -19.66
CA ILE A 29 -5.02 17.79 -20.83
C ILE A 29 -5.07 16.26 -20.83
N VAL A 30 -4.97 15.63 -19.65
CA VAL A 30 -5.13 14.18 -19.50
C VAL A 30 -6.50 13.73 -20.00
N HIS A 31 -7.57 14.41 -19.58
CA HIS A 31 -8.93 14.16 -20.05
C HIS A 31 -9.01 14.23 -21.59
N ASP A 32 -8.55 15.34 -22.17
CA ASP A 32 -8.65 15.58 -23.62
C ASP A 32 -7.84 14.55 -24.45
N LEU A 33 -6.65 14.17 -23.96
CA LEU A 33 -5.83 13.16 -24.63
C LEU A 33 -6.49 11.77 -24.61
N ILE A 34 -7.07 11.37 -23.47
CA ILE A 34 -7.78 10.08 -23.38
C ILE A 34 -9.03 10.10 -24.26
N GLN A 35 -9.80 11.20 -24.26
CA GLN A 35 -10.97 11.35 -25.13
C GLN A 35 -10.59 11.35 -26.63
N ALA A 36 -9.41 11.86 -26.96
CA ALA A 36 -8.88 11.80 -28.34
C ALA A 36 -8.36 10.41 -28.75
N GLY A 37 -8.36 9.42 -27.84
CA GLY A 37 -7.98 8.04 -28.10
C GLY A 37 -6.51 7.72 -27.78
N ALA A 38 -5.85 8.48 -26.90
CA ALA A 38 -4.54 8.09 -26.37
C ALA A 38 -4.65 6.78 -25.60
N ASP A 39 -3.64 5.92 -25.71
CA ASP A 39 -3.59 4.65 -24.98
C ASP A 39 -3.36 4.92 -23.49
N VAL A 40 -4.40 4.71 -22.68
CA VAL A 40 -4.40 4.92 -21.24
C VAL A 40 -3.49 3.93 -20.49
N ASN A 41 -3.21 2.76 -21.09
CA ASN A 41 -2.35 1.72 -20.54
C ASN A 41 -0.90 1.79 -21.08
N ALA A 42 -0.58 2.79 -21.91
CA ALA A 42 0.79 3.00 -22.36
C ALA A 42 1.74 3.21 -21.18
N VAL A 43 2.97 2.66 -21.30
CA VAL A 43 3.98 2.74 -20.25
C VAL A 43 5.25 3.43 -20.70
N ASP A 44 5.95 4.04 -19.77
CA ASP A 44 7.28 4.63 -19.97
C ASP A 44 8.41 3.57 -19.93
N ASN A 45 9.67 4.03 -19.95
CA ASN A 45 10.85 3.16 -19.88
C ASN A 45 11.05 2.44 -18.54
N LYS A 46 10.22 2.74 -17.52
CA LYS A 46 10.18 2.04 -16.24
C LYS A 46 8.99 1.10 -16.11
N GLY A 47 8.20 0.97 -17.18
CA GLY A 47 6.94 0.21 -17.13
C GLY A 47 5.81 0.94 -16.41
N GLN A 48 5.95 2.24 -16.12
CA GLN A 48 4.97 3.01 -15.38
C GLN A 48 3.89 3.55 -16.31
N SER A 49 2.63 3.19 -16.04
CA SER A 49 1.45 3.73 -16.71
C SER A 49 1.00 5.06 -16.09
N ALA A 50 -0.01 5.69 -16.69
CA ALA A 50 -0.65 6.89 -16.15
C ALA A 50 -1.13 6.68 -14.69
N LEU A 51 -1.66 5.49 -14.36
CA LEU A 51 -2.09 5.14 -13.00
C LEU A 51 -0.90 5.06 -12.03
N HIS A 52 0.21 4.43 -12.41
CA HIS A 52 1.41 4.36 -11.57
C HIS A 52 1.94 5.75 -11.25
N LEU A 53 2.06 6.62 -12.25
CA LEU A 53 2.59 7.97 -12.06
C LEU A 53 1.65 8.83 -11.20
N ALA A 54 0.35 8.84 -11.49
CA ALA A 54 -0.62 9.61 -10.70
C ALA A 54 -0.65 9.13 -9.23
N ALA A 55 -0.58 7.82 -9.00
CA ALA A 55 -0.53 7.21 -7.67
C ALA A 55 0.76 7.55 -6.91
N THR A 56 1.92 7.45 -7.57
CA THR A 56 3.23 7.74 -6.97
C THR A 56 3.35 9.21 -6.51
N TYR A 57 2.82 10.13 -7.32
CA TYR A 57 2.91 11.56 -7.02
C TYR A 57 1.75 12.12 -6.20
N GLY A 58 0.73 11.31 -5.89
CA GLY A 58 -0.45 11.76 -5.14
C GLY A 58 -1.36 12.69 -5.95
N TYR A 59 -1.38 12.60 -7.26
CA TYR A 59 -2.17 13.48 -8.13
C TYR A 59 -3.64 13.07 -8.19
N THR A 60 -4.36 13.30 -7.10
CA THR A 60 -5.73 12.86 -6.89
C THR A 60 -6.68 13.27 -8.01
N GLN A 61 -6.63 14.53 -8.47
CA GLN A 61 -7.49 15.00 -9.57
C GLN A 61 -7.19 14.28 -10.89
N VAL A 62 -5.92 14.07 -11.20
CA VAL A 62 -5.51 13.32 -12.41
C VAL A 62 -6.01 11.89 -12.33
N LEU A 63 -5.83 11.25 -11.17
CA LEU A 63 -6.30 9.89 -10.94
C LEU A 63 -7.82 9.78 -11.07
N GLN A 64 -8.58 10.73 -10.48
CA GLN A 64 -10.03 10.79 -10.63
C GLN A 64 -10.47 10.88 -12.09
N VAL A 65 -9.82 11.75 -12.89
CA VAL A 65 -10.12 11.89 -14.33
C VAL A 65 -9.90 10.55 -15.03
N ILE A 66 -8.75 9.90 -14.84
CA ILE A 66 -8.45 8.62 -15.49
C ILE A 66 -9.49 7.56 -15.12
N LEU A 67 -9.83 7.44 -13.83
CA LEU A 67 -10.74 6.42 -13.33
C LEU A 67 -12.21 6.67 -13.73
N SER A 68 -12.61 7.93 -13.94
CA SER A 68 -14.00 8.31 -14.26
C SER A 68 -14.39 8.14 -15.71
N LEU A 69 -13.42 8.02 -16.63
CA LEU A 69 -13.70 8.02 -18.06
C LEU A 69 -14.25 6.69 -18.62
N GLY A 70 -14.31 5.63 -17.80
CA GLY A 70 -14.93 4.34 -18.16
C GLY A 70 -14.16 3.51 -19.20
N PHE A 71 -12.91 3.85 -19.49
CA PHE A 71 -12.04 3.04 -20.33
C PHE A 71 -11.56 1.79 -19.57
N PRO A 72 -11.26 0.69 -20.29
CA PRO A 72 -10.70 -0.50 -19.67
C PRO A 72 -9.30 -0.19 -19.11
N LEU A 73 -9.20 -0.16 -17.79
CA LEU A 73 -7.98 0.11 -17.04
C LEU A 73 -7.46 -1.19 -16.41
N ASP A 74 -6.17 -1.43 -16.52
CA ASP A 74 -5.51 -2.50 -15.79
C ASP A 74 -4.96 -1.95 -14.45
N LEU A 75 -5.75 -2.10 -13.38
CA LEU A 75 -5.39 -1.69 -12.03
C LEU A 75 -4.29 -2.57 -11.42
N GLU A 76 -4.06 -3.75 -12.00
CA GLU A 76 -3.08 -4.74 -11.52
C GLU A 76 -1.83 -4.79 -12.40
N MET A 77 -1.74 -3.92 -13.41
CA MET A 77 -0.54 -3.77 -14.22
C MET A 77 0.66 -3.53 -13.32
N LYS A 78 1.76 -4.22 -13.60
CA LYS A 78 3.00 -4.09 -12.82
C LYS A 78 4.04 -3.31 -13.61
N ASP A 79 4.70 -2.39 -12.96
CA ASP A 79 5.89 -1.72 -13.48
C ASP A 79 7.11 -2.67 -13.52
N PHE A 80 8.27 -2.23 -13.98
CA PHE A 80 9.47 -3.07 -14.07
C PHE A 80 10.10 -3.38 -12.71
N GLU A 81 9.69 -2.69 -11.65
CA GLU A 81 10.00 -3.07 -10.26
C GLU A 81 9.04 -4.14 -9.73
N GLY A 82 7.95 -4.42 -10.44
CA GLY A 82 6.92 -5.41 -10.08
C GLY A 82 5.80 -4.84 -9.22
N HIS A 83 5.68 -3.52 -9.14
CA HIS A 83 4.66 -2.83 -8.34
C HIS A 83 3.41 -2.52 -9.16
N THR A 84 2.23 -2.71 -8.55
CA THR A 84 0.96 -2.17 -9.06
C THR A 84 0.85 -0.67 -8.71
N PRO A 85 -0.08 0.09 -9.32
CA PRO A 85 -0.34 1.48 -8.92
C PRO A 85 -0.61 1.64 -7.42
N LEU A 86 -1.32 0.68 -6.80
CA LEU A 86 -1.59 0.70 -5.37
C LEU A 86 -0.30 0.53 -4.53
N HIS A 87 0.60 -0.38 -4.92
CA HIS A 87 1.92 -0.49 -4.29
C HIS A 87 2.70 0.83 -4.38
N CYS A 88 2.69 1.48 -5.55
CA CYS A 88 3.38 2.75 -5.77
C CYS A 88 2.87 3.85 -4.83
N ALA A 89 1.55 3.99 -4.66
CA ALA A 89 0.96 4.96 -3.75
C ALA A 89 1.34 4.70 -2.28
N VAL A 90 1.29 3.44 -1.85
CA VAL A 90 1.66 3.03 -0.47
C VAL A 90 3.13 3.29 -0.20
N LEU A 91 4.02 2.92 -1.12
CA LEU A 91 5.47 3.15 -1.00
C LEU A 91 5.81 4.64 -0.96
N ALA A 92 5.13 5.46 -1.78
CA ALA A 92 5.29 6.91 -1.77
C ALA A 92 4.85 7.50 -0.42
N HIS A 93 3.70 7.08 0.12
CA HIS A 93 3.21 7.51 1.42
C HIS A 93 4.17 7.09 2.57
N ASN A 94 4.65 5.85 2.55
CA ASN A 94 5.62 5.36 3.52
C ASN A 94 6.94 6.18 3.48
N THR A 95 7.40 6.53 2.29
CA THR A 95 8.59 7.37 2.12
C THR A 95 8.40 8.75 2.73
N LEU A 96 7.25 9.36 2.50
CA LEU A 96 6.88 10.65 3.05
C LEU A 96 6.85 10.64 4.59
N LEU A 97 6.27 9.59 5.20
CA LEU A 97 6.26 9.44 6.66
C LEU A 97 7.69 9.32 7.24
N ARG A 98 8.57 8.60 6.56
CA ARG A 98 9.98 8.50 6.98
C ARG A 98 10.70 9.85 6.89
N GLU A 99 10.40 10.66 5.89
CA GLU A 99 10.96 12.02 5.75
C GLU A 99 10.45 12.94 6.85
N GLN A 100 9.17 12.89 7.19
CA GLN A 100 8.60 13.65 8.30
C GLN A 100 9.24 13.30 9.65
N GLY A 101 9.66 12.06 9.86
CA GLY A 101 10.32 11.61 11.09
C GLY A 101 11.80 12.00 11.22
N ARG A 102 12.46 12.43 10.14
CA ARG A 102 13.93 12.62 10.10
C ARG A 102 14.42 14.05 10.29
N GLN A 103 13.57 15.08 10.13
CA GLN A 103 14.02 16.47 10.08
C GLN A 103 13.25 17.39 11.03
N ALA A 104 13.97 18.38 11.60
CA ALA A 104 13.36 19.58 12.14
C ALA A 104 12.84 20.42 10.95
N VAL A 105 11.59 20.18 10.58
CA VAL A 105 10.94 20.79 9.41
C VAL A 105 10.36 22.14 9.81
N SER A 106 10.47 23.15 8.94
CA SER A 106 9.77 24.42 9.12
C SER A 106 8.25 24.19 9.13
N GLN A 107 7.48 25.12 9.71
CA GLN A 107 6.00 25.00 9.73
C GLN A 107 5.39 24.91 8.31
N GLU A 108 6.01 25.59 7.35
CA GLU A 108 5.57 25.58 5.96
C GLU A 108 5.80 24.20 5.31
N GLN A 109 7.00 23.66 5.43
CA GLN A 109 7.32 22.31 4.99
C GLN A 109 6.45 21.26 5.65
N HIS A 110 6.12 21.42 6.94
CA HIS A 110 5.23 20.51 7.64
C HIS A 110 3.82 20.51 7.04
N ARG A 111 3.29 21.68 6.68
CA ARG A 111 1.98 21.80 5.99
C ARG A 111 1.99 21.16 4.61
N GLU A 112 3.06 21.37 3.83
CA GLU A 112 3.23 20.76 2.51
C GLU A 112 3.26 19.23 2.59
N LEU A 113 4.05 18.68 3.52
CA LEU A 113 4.15 17.24 3.75
C LEU A 113 2.80 16.64 4.20
N GLN A 114 2.06 17.34 5.07
CA GLN A 114 0.73 16.92 5.48
C GLN A 114 -0.27 16.93 4.31
N GLN A 115 -0.21 17.96 3.46
CA GLN A 115 -1.08 18.03 2.28
C GLN A 115 -0.76 16.89 1.31
N GLN A 116 0.51 16.62 1.06
CA GLN A 116 0.95 15.52 0.21
C GLN A 116 0.55 14.15 0.77
N SER A 117 0.62 13.96 2.09
CA SER A 117 0.14 12.75 2.76
C SER A 117 -1.34 12.51 2.49
N ARG A 118 -2.18 13.54 2.65
CA ARG A 118 -3.63 13.46 2.37
C ARG A 118 -3.93 13.16 0.90
N GLU A 119 -3.17 13.74 -0.02
CA GLU A 119 -3.32 13.48 -1.46
C GLU A 119 -2.97 12.01 -1.79
N LEU A 120 -1.90 11.46 -1.21
CA LEU A 120 -1.52 10.06 -1.36
C LEU A 120 -2.55 9.11 -0.73
N GLU A 121 -3.04 9.39 0.47
CA GLU A 121 -4.13 8.64 1.10
C GLU A 121 -5.40 8.65 0.23
N SER A 122 -5.76 9.80 -0.33
CA SER A 122 -6.90 9.92 -1.25
C SER A 122 -6.70 9.06 -2.51
N CYS A 123 -5.49 9.01 -3.07
CA CYS A 123 -5.18 8.15 -4.21
C CYS A 123 -5.31 6.66 -3.84
N ILE A 124 -4.83 6.25 -2.66
CA ILE A 124 -4.96 4.87 -2.15
C ILE A 124 -6.45 4.50 -2.04
N HIS A 125 -7.26 5.36 -1.41
CA HIS A 125 -8.69 5.13 -1.26
C HIS A 125 -9.39 5.01 -2.61
N LEU A 126 -9.10 5.90 -3.56
CA LEU A 126 -9.68 5.86 -4.91
C LEU A 126 -9.33 4.57 -5.66
N LEU A 127 -8.08 4.14 -5.63
CA LEU A 127 -7.65 2.90 -6.25
C LEU A 127 -8.38 1.69 -5.66
N VAL A 128 -8.47 1.60 -4.34
CA VAL A 128 -9.17 0.50 -3.65
C VAL A 128 -10.66 0.52 -3.96
N GLN A 129 -11.31 1.70 -3.91
CA GLN A 129 -12.74 1.84 -4.23
C GLN A 129 -13.05 1.49 -5.68
N THR A 130 -12.10 1.68 -6.59
CA THR A 130 -12.24 1.33 -8.01
C THR A 130 -11.99 -0.16 -8.27
N GLY A 131 -11.49 -0.91 -7.27
CA GLY A 131 -11.28 -2.35 -7.35
C GLY A 131 -9.84 -2.81 -7.42
N ALA A 132 -8.86 -1.93 -7.17
CA ALA A 132 -7.47 -2.38 -7.02
C ALA A 132 -7.34 -3.37 -5.85
N SER A 133 -6.65 -4.47 -6.10
CA SER A 133 -6.53 -5.57 -5.15
C SER A 133 -5.49 -5.28 -4.06
N ILE A 134 -5.91 -5.28 -2.80
CA ILE A 134 -5.01 -5.23 -1.64
C ILE A 134 -4.19 -6.51 -1.46
N TYR A 135 -4.59 -7.60 -2.14
CA TYR A 135 -3.94 -8.92 -2.07
C TYR A 135 -2.81 -9.08 -3.09
N SER A 136 -2.69 -8.17 -4.04
CA SER A 136 -1.65 -8.21 -5.06
C SER A 136 -0.26 -8.19 -4.45
N ARG A 137 0.63 -8.98 -5.04
CA ARG A 137 1.99 -9.14 -4.59
C ARG A 137 2.95 -8.53 -5.59
N ASP A 138 3.96 -7.83 -5.11
CA ASP A 138 5.05 -7.39 -6.00
C ASP A 138 5.85 -8.61 -6.51
N VAL A 139 6.53 -8.42 -7.65
CA VAL A 139 7.25 -9.52 -8.30
C VAL A 139 8.55 -9.87 -7.59
N LYS A 140 9.24 -8.86 -7.03
CA LYS A 140 10.59 -9.04 -6.48
C LYS A 140 10.59 -9.61 -5.06
N SER A 141 9.69 -9.09 -4.20
CA SER A 141 9.69 -9.43 -2.78
C SER A 141 8.46 -10.22 -2.33
N ASN A 142 7.52 -10.48 -3.25
CA ASN A 142 6.26 -11.19 -2.95
C ASN A 142 5.46 -10.54 -1.81
N LYS A 143 5.67 -9.23 -1.59
CA LYS A 143 4.99 -8.44 -0.56
C LYS A 143 3.65 -7.91 -1.07
N THR A 144 2.66 -7.87 -0.19
CA THR A 144 1.42 -7.11 -0.37
C THR A 144 1.57 -5.71 0.23
N VAL A 145 0.59 -4.85 0.01
CA VAL A 145 0.52 -3.53 0.66
C VAL A 145 0.57 -3.62 2.19
N LEU A 146 0.02 -4.69 2.79
CA LEU A 146 0.09 -4.94 4.24
C LEU A 146 1.53 -5.10 4.72
N HIS A 147 2.35 -5.88 4.02
CA HIS A 147 3.76 -6.07 4.37
C HIS A 147 4.55 -4.76 4.30
N TYR A 148 4.27 -3.92 3.30
CA TYR A 148 4.92 -2.61 3.16
C TYR A 148 4.52 -1.64 4.28
N THR A 149 3.25 -1.62 4.71
CA THR A 149 2.82 -0.76 5.83
C THR A 149 3.47 -1.16 7.15
N VAL A 150 3.60 -2.46 7.40
CA VAL A 150 4.28 -2.98 8.60
C VAL A 150 5.77 -2.66 8.57
N GLN A 151 6.44 -2.92 7.44
CA GLN A 151 7.88 -2.68 7.29
C GLN A 151 8.27 -1.24 7.60
N ASP A 152 7.43 -0.28 7.22
CA ASP A 152 7.71 1.15 7.36
C ASP A 152 7.01 1.80 8.57
N GLY A 153 6.39 1.01 9.44
CA GLY A 153 5.74 1.50 10.65
C GLY A 153 4.49 2.37 10.39
N ASN A 154 3.84 2.21 9.24
CA ASN A 154 2.71 3.02 8.81
C ASN A 154 1.39 2.51 9.42
N VAL A 155 1.12 2.92 10.64
CA VAL A 155 -0.06 2.48 11.42
C VAL A 155 -1.37 2.89 10.78
N SER A 156 -1.46 4.09 10.20
CA SER A 156 -2.71 4.59 9.59
C SER A 156 -3.15 3.71 8.41
N LEU A 157 -2.26 3.43 7.48
CA LEU A 157 -2.56 2.55 6.35
C LEU A 157 -2.70 1.09 6.76
N LEU A 158 -1.94 0.63 7.77
CA LEU A 158 -2.11 -0.71 8.32
C LEU A 158 -3.54 -0.91 8.83
N ARG A 159 -4.03 0.01 9.66
CA ARG A 159 -5.40 -0.01 10.18
C ARG A 159 -6.42 -0.03 9.05
N TYR A 160 -6.26 0.85 8.06
CA TYR A 160 -7.14 0.92 6.90
C TYR A 160 -7.24 -0.42 6.15
N PHE A 161 -6.11 -1.05 5.82
CA PHE A 161 -6.13 -2.33 5.10
C PHE A 161 -6.66 -3.50 5.95
N LEU A 162 -6.41 -3.48 7.25
CA LEU A 162 -6.95 -4.51 8.15
C LEU A 162 -8.48 -4.37 8.30
N GLU A 163 -9.00 -3.15 8.40
CA GLU A 163 -10.45 -2.88 8.45
C GLU A 163 -11.16 -3.29 7.17
N LEU A 164 -10.58 -3.02 6.01
CA LEU A 164 -11.09 -3.50 4.71
C LEU A 164 -11.19 -5.02 4.66
N ASN A 165 -10.26 -5.71 5.30
CA ASN A 165 -10.21 -7.17 5.32
C ASN A 165 -10.99 -7.79 6.49
N ALA A 166 -11.62 -7.03 7.37
CA ALA A 166 -12.22 -7.51 8.62
C ALA A 166 -13.27 -8.63 8.43
N PHE A 167 -13.95 -8.64 7.29
CA PHE A 167 -14.96 -9.64 6.93
C PHE A 167 -14.48 -10.68 5.92
N MET A 168 -13.21 -10.64 5.55
CA MET A 168 -12.60 -11.52 4.56
C MET A 168 -11.78 -12.64 5.24
N SER A 169 -10.97 -13.34 4.47
CA SER A 169 -10.14 -14.43 4.98
C SER A 169 -8.97 -13.94 5.84
N LYS A 170 -8.67 -14.69 6.92
CA LYS A 170 -7.43 -14.52 7.70
C LYS A 170 -6.15 -14.78 6.89
N ASP A 171 -6.29 -15.33 5.68
CA ASP A 171 -5.17 -15.63 4.80
C ASP A 171 -4.42 -14.35 4.39
N PHE A 172 -5.10 -13.21 4.31
CA PHE A 172 -4.46 -11.93 4.01
C PHE A 172 -3.44 -11.53 5.08
N VAL A 173 -3.86 -11.55 6.35
CA VAL A 173 -3.02 -11.13 7.48
C VAL A 173 -1.88 -12.12 7.72
N ASN A 174 -2.12 -13.41 7.45
CA ASN A 174 -1.17 -14.50 7.62
C ASN A 174 -0.37 -14.84 6.36
N SER A 175 -0.55 -14.06 5.29
CA SER A 175 0.19 -14.27 4.06
C SER A 175 1.69 -14.05 4.26
N LYS A 176 2.51 -14.87 3.57
CA LYS A 176 3.97 -14.83 3.70
C LYS A 176 4.61 -14.09 2.52
N ALA A 177 5.58 -13.25 2.82
CA ALA A 177 6.52 -12.67 1.86
C ALA A 177 7.93 -13.14 2.23
N HIS A 178 8.64 -13.81 1.32
CA HIS A 178 9.90 -14.49 1.62
C HIS A 178 9.87 -15.37 2.89
N GLY A 179 8.74 -16.07 3.07
CA GLY A 179 8.53 -16.95 4.22
C GLY A 179 8.06 -16.28 5.50
N ASN A 180 8.17 -14.95 5.63
CA ASN A 180 7.75 -14.20 6.81
C ASN A 180 6.33 -13.66 6.65
N THR A 181 5.51 -13.78 7.70
CA THR A 181 4.22 -13.06 7.80
C THR A 181 4.45 -11.60 8.22
N ALA A 182 3.44 -10.77 8.08
CA ALA A 182 3.46 -9.40 8.60
C ALA A 182 3.82 -9.36 10.10
N LEU A 183 3.38 -10.35 10.89
CA LEU A 183 3.70 -10.44 12.31
C LEU A 183 5.19 -10.75 12.58
N HIS A 184 5.86 -11.58 11.75
CA HIS A 184 7.32 -11.77 11.83
C HIS A 184 8.05 -10.45 11.58
N MET A 185 7.61 -9.70 10.55
CA MET A 185 8.21 -8.41 10.21
C MET A 185 8.02 -7.39 11.31
N ALA A 186 6.81 -7.32 11.89
CA ALA A 186 6.50 -6.43 13.01
C ALA A 186 7.37 -6.74 14.25
N ALA A 187 7.55 -8.02 14.56
CA ALA A 187 8.36 -8.45 15.70
C ALA A 187 9.85 -8.11 15.53
N ALA A 188 10.34 -8.03 14.28
CA ALA A 188 11.73 -7.71 13.94
C ALA A 188 12.02 -6.20 13.84
N LEU A 189 11.01 -5.33 13.90
CA LEU A 189 11.23 -3.87 13.78
C LEU A 189 12.17 -3.37 14.89
N PRO A 190 13.24 -2.65 14.54
CA PRO A 190 14.20 -2.18 15.53
C PRO A 190 13.68 -0.94 16.27
N GLY A 191 13.13 -1.11 17.47
CA GLY A 191 12.81 0.01 18.37
C GLY A 191 11.88 1.09 17.79
N ASP A 192 11.03 0.72 16.83
CA ASP A 192 10.03 1.62 16.28
C ASP A 192 8.99 1.94 17.36
N LYS A 193 8.69 3.24 17.52
CA LYS A 193 7.69 3.72 18.48
C LYS A 193 6.30 3.11 18.28
N ASN A 194 6.02 2.66 17.06
CA ASN A 194 4.73 2.10 16.66
C ASN A 194 4.72 0.56 16.72
N GLN A 195 5.84 -0.09 17.04
CA GLN A 195 5.98 -1.56 16.98
C GLN A 195 4.91 -2.29 17.80
N GLU A 196 4.66 -1.83 19.02
CA GLU A 196 3.68 -2.45 19.91
C GLU A 196 2.26 -2.33 19.34
N GLU A 197 1.89 -1.14 18.85
CA GLU A 197 0.59 -0.90 18.23
C GLU A 197 0.39 -1.74 16.97
N ILE A 198 1.42 -1.86 16.12
CA ILE A 198 1.39 -2.70 14.92
C ILE A 198 1.14 -4.16 15.28
N ILE A 199 1.86 -4.70 16.27
CA ILE A 199 1.69 -6.08 16.74
C ILE A 199 0.27 -6.29 17.27
N GLN A 200 -0.24 -5.37 18.10
CA GLN A 200 -1.59 -5.45 18.66
C GLN A 200 -2.64 -5.45 17.54
N LEU A 201 -2.56 -4.53 16.59
CA LEU A 201 -3.47 -4.47 15.44
C LEU A 201 -3.47 -5.76 14.63
N LEU A 202 -2.30 -6.32 14.35
CA LEU A 202 -2.20 -7.58 13.62
C LEU A 202 -2.84 -8.73 14.39
N LEU A 203 -2.60 -8.86 15.69
CA LEU A 203 -3.18 -9.90 16.55
C LEU A 203 -4.71 -9.76 16.65
N GLU A 204 -5.23 -8.55 16.83
CA GLU A 204 -6.67 -8.25 16.88
C GLU A 204 -7.38 -8.65 15.58
N HIS A 205 -6.71 -8.56 14.44
CA HIS A 205 -7.24 -8.94 13.13
C HIS A 205 -6.89 -10.37 12.71
N GLY A 206 -6.42 -11.20 13.63
CA GLY A 206 -6.27 -12.65 13.44
C GLY A 206 -4.92 -13.09 12.90
N ALA A 207 -3.87 -12.28 13.07
CA ALA A 207 -2.50 -12.76 12.86
C ALA A 207 -2.19 -13.90 13.82
N ASP A 208 -1.69 -15.00 13.28
CA ASP A 208 -1.36 -16.20 14.05
C ASP A 208 0.12 -16.19 14.49
N PRO A 209 0.41 -16.01 15.79
CA PRO A 209 1.78 -16.00 16.30
C PRO A 209 2.44 -17.38 16.34
N SER A 210 1.73 -18.45 15.95
CA SER A 210 2.28 -19.81 15.89
C SER A 210 2.88 -20.16 14.52
N ILE A 211 2.59 -19.37 13.49
CA ILE A 211 3.11 -19.60 12.14
C ILE A 211 4.64 -19.54 12.15
N ARG A 212 5.25 -20.46 11.43
CA ARG A 212 6.71 -20.52 11.28
C ARG A 212 7.14 -20.01 9.89
N ASN A 213 8.26 -19.31 9.86
CA ASN A 213 8.89 -18.88 8.60
C ASN A 213 9.73 -20.00 7.96
N LEU A 214 10.55 -19.68 6.96
CA LEU A 214 11.42 -20.64 6.28
C LEU A 214 12.55 -21.18 7.17
N ASP A 215 12.98 -20.39 8.16
CA ASP A 215 14.01 -20.79 9.13
C ASP A 215 13.40 -21.55 10.32
N ASN A 216 12.11 -21.91 10.22
CA ASN A 216 11.34 -22.57 11.27
C ASN A 216 11.11 -21.72 12.52
N ASP A 217 11.30 -20.40 12.42
CA ASP A 217 11.09 -19.45 13.50
C ASP A 217 9.65 -18.94 13.54
N GLN A 218 9.13 -18.76 14.75
CA GLN A 218 7.88 -18.03 15.00
C GLN A 218 8.17 -16.54 15.16
N PRO A 219 7.16 -15.64 15.01
CA PRO A 219 7.34 -14.19 15.21
C PRO A 219 8.06 -13.82 16.52
N ILE A 220 7.84 -14.57 17.59
CA ILE A 220 8.47 -14.33 18.89
C ILE A 220 10.01 -14.44 18.85
N HIS A 221 10.56 -15.27 17.97
CA HIS A 221 12.00 -15.46 17.81
C HIS A 221 12.66 -14.28 17.06
N MET A 222 11.86 -13.50 16.32
CA MET A 222 12.35 -12.32 15.60
C MET A 222 12.56 -11.09 16.51
N ALA A 223 12.02 -11.12 17.73
CA ALA A 223 12.12 -10.01 18.67
C ALA A 223 13.57 -9.76 19.10
N PRO A 224 14.06 -8.50 19.05
CA PRO A 224 15.45 -8.18 19.36
C PRO A 224 15.78 -8.48 20.83
N ALA A 225 17.08 -8.47 21.18
CA ALA A 225 17.53 -8.58 22.55
C ALA A 225 17.17 -7.33 23.37
N GLY A 226 17.10 -7.47 24.70
CA GLY A 226 16.85 -6.35 25.63
C GLY A 226 15.38 -6.09 25.94
N LYS A 227 15.13 -4.98 26.65
CA LYS A 227 13.79 -4.65 27.21
C LYS A 227 12.70 -4.50 26.13
N ALA A 228 13.01 -3.86 25.02
CA ALA A 228 12.04 -3.69 23.93
C ALA A 228 11.62 -5.05 23.34
N GLY A 229 12.56 -5.94 23.10
CA GLY A 229 12.24 -7.28 22.62
C GLY A 229 11.50 -8.13 23.65
N GLU A 230 11.68 -7.88 24.96
CA GLU A 230 10.92 -8.56 25.99
C GLU A 230 9.45 -8.12 26.01
N GLN A 231 9.18 -6.83 25.79
CA GLN A 231 7.81 -6.32 25.60
C GLN A 231 7.13 -6.99 24.40
N VAL A 232 7.82 -7.05 23.25
CA VAL A 232 7.33 -7.75 22.05
C VAL A 232 7.02 -9.22 22.34
N ARG A 233 7.94 -9.95 22.99
CA ARG A 233 7.72 -11.35 23.37
C ARG A 233 6.50 -11.52 24.30
N ASN A 234 6.29 -10.61 25.22
CA ASN A 234 5.13 -10.64 26.12
C ASN A 234 3.81 -10.41 25.39
N LEU A 235 3.77 -9.47 24.43
CA LEU A 235 2.60 -9.25 23.59
C LEU A 235 2.26 -10.50 22.76
N LEU A 236 3.26 -11.10 22.12
CA LEU A 236 3.07 -12.28 21.28
C LEU A 236 2.65 -13.53 22.09
N LYS A 237 3.10 -13.66 23.35
CA LYS A 237 2.63 -14.71 24.26
C LYS A 237 1.17 -14.52 24.65
N LYS A 238 0.74 -13.29 24.95
CA LYS A 238 -0.66 -12.97 25.30
C LYS A 238 -1.60 -13.22 24.11
N GLY A 239 -1.19 -12.87 22.88
CA GLY A 239 -1.97 -13.14 21.67
C GLY A 239 -2.24 -14.62 21.38
N LYS A 240 -1.47 -15.55 21.98
CA LYS A 240 -1.75 -16.99 21.91
C LYS A 240 -2.92 -17.45 22.81
N VAL A 241 -3.37 -16.61 23.75
CA VAL A 241 -4.28 -17.02 24.85
C VAL A 241 -5.72 -16.55 24.63
N THR A 242 -5.98 -15.68 23.67
CA THR A 242 -7.35 -15.21 23.38
C THR A 242 -7.97 -16.00 22.21
N PRO A 243 -8.85 -16.98 22.47
CA PRO A 243 -9.84 -17.38 21.47
C PRO A 243 -10.89 -16.28 21.44
N ALA A 244 -10.71 -15.29 20.56
CA ALA A 244 -11.69 -14.25 20.38
C ALA A 244 -12.90 -14.76 19.60
N PHE A 245 -14.09 -14.42 20.10
CA PHE A 245 -15.39 -14.48 19.45
C PHE A 245 -16.07 -15.84 19.33
N ASN A 246 -16.64 -16.28 20.47
CA ASN A 246 -17.91 -16.99 20.44
C ASN A 246 -18.79 -16.44 21.56
N SER A 247 -19.67 -15.48 21.23
CA SER A 247 -20.99 -15.37 21.88
C SER A 247 -21.69 -14.07 21.49
N CYS A 248 -22.37 -14.10 20.38
CA CYS A 248 -23.53 -13.23 20.19
C CYS A 248 -24.49 -13.85 19.19
N HIS A 249 -24.98 -15.06 19.51
CA HIS A 249 -26.21 -15.59 18.94
C HIS A 249 -26.74 -16.71 19.84
N ARG A 250 -27.33 -16.33 20.95
CA ARG A 250 -28.42 -17.08 21.61
C ARG A 250 -29.15 -16.13 22.56
N ASN A 251 -30.24 -15.59 22.08
CA ASN A 251 -31.48 -15.41 22.82
C ASN A 251 -32.44 -14.55 22.01
N ALA A 252 -33.21 -15.22 21.19
CA ALA A 252 -34.50 -14.75 20.72
C ALA A 252 -35.38 -15.98 20.51
N ARG A 253 -35.88 -16.53 21.62
CA ARG A 253 -37.09 -17.34 21.71
C ARG A 253 -37.61 -17.28 23.13
N SER A 254 -38.56 -16.43 23.35
CA SER A 254 -39.74 -16.62 24.20
C SER A 254 -40.73 -15.54 23.84
#